data_0e4df9ab31caf2f1d5811e5d286e47db
#
_entry.id   0e4df9ab31caf2f1d5811e5d286e47db
#
_cell.length_a   1.000
_cell.length_b   1.000
_cell.length_c   1.000
_cell.angle_alpha   90.00
_cell.angle_beta   90.00
_cell.angle_gamma   90.00
#
_symmetry.space_group_name_H-M   'P 1'
#
loop_
_entity.id
_entity.type
_entity.pdbx_description
1 polymer ?
#
loop_
_entity_poly.entity_id
_entity_poly.type
_entity_poly.pdbx_seq_one_letter_code
_entity_poly.pdbx_strand_id
1 'polypeptide(L)'
;MLPNHLHKPFTLRAAAAGKHVWCEKSMAMDAAEARAMIDACQQHRVQLAIGYRMQHEPNTQAVMALAESRPFGRLRHIRAEAGFHGFDGASRDTWRLDAARG
;
A
#
# COMPACT_ATOMS: atom_id res chain seq x y z
N MET A 1 5.66 -13.17 -0.30
CA MET A 1 5.69 -11.69 -0.44
C MET A 1 6.54 -11.38 -1.65
N LEU A 2 6.05 -10.53 -2.57
CA LEU A 2 6.76 -10.18 -3.81
C LEU A 2 7.42 -8.80 -3.67
N PRO A 3 8.54 -8.52 -4.36
CA PRO A 3 9.05 -7.18 -4.55
C PRO A 3 8.02 -6.26 -5.24
N ASN A 4 8.07 -4.95 -4.95
CA ASN A 4 7.04 -4.01 -5.40
C ASN A 4 6.88 -3.97 -6.93
N HIS A 5 7.97 -4.03 -7.70
CA HIS A 5 7.93 -4.04 -9.17
C HIS A 5 7.15 -5.23 -9.77
N LEU A 6 6.91 -6.29 -8.98
CA LEU A 6 6.14 -7.45 -9.40
C LEU A 6 4.64 -7.34 -9.08
N HIS A 7 4.22 -6.36 -8.27
CA HIS A 7 2.81 -6.22 -7.89
C HIS A 7 1.91 -6.00 -9.11
N LYS A 8 2.26 -5.06 -9.99
CA LYS A 8 1.48 -4.82 -11.22
C LYS A 8 1.36 -6.05 -12.11
N PRO A 9 2.45 -6.67 -12.60
CA PRO A 9 2.33 -7.77 -13.54
C PRO A 9 1.53 -8.95 -12.97
N PHE A 10 1.67 -9.26 -11.70
CA PHE A 10 0.90 -10.34 -11.08
C PHE A 10 -0.56 -9.97 -10.88
N THR A 11 -0.87 -8.72 -10.52
CA THR A 11 -2.26 -8.25 -10.41
C THR A 11 -2.99 -8.30 -11.76
N LEU A 12 -2.35 -7.83 -12.84
CA LEU A 12 -2.94 -7.89 -14.18
C LEU A 12 -3.25 -9.33 -14.60
N ARG A 13 -2.32 -10.25 -14.36
CA ARG A 13 -2.50 -11.67 -14.67
C ARG A 13 -3.64 -12.29 -13.86
N ALA A 14 -3.73 -11.99 -12.57
CA ALA A 14 -4.80 -12.49 -11.70
C ALA A 14 -6.17 -11.93 -12.13
N ALA A 15 -6.24 -10.63 -12.41
CA ALA A 15 -7.46 -9.98 -12.91
C ALA A 15 -7.93 -10.60 -14.22
N ALA A 16 -7.03 -10.79 -15.21
CA ALA A 16 -7.34 -11.45 -16.47
C ALA A 16 -7.81 -12.90 -16.30
N ALA A 17 -7.39 -13.57 -15.23
CA ALA A 17 -7.87 -14.90 -14.85
C ALA A 17 -9.16 -14.87 -14.00
N GLY A 18 -9.81 -13.70 -13.86
CA GLY A 18 -11.05 -13.53 -13.12
C GLY A 18 -10.91 -13.70 -11.61
N LYS A 19 -9.72 -13.49 -11.04
CA LYS A 19 -9.45 -13.65 -9.62
C LYS A 19 -9.46 -12.31 -8.91
N HIS A 20 -10.10 -12.26 -7.75
CA HIS A 20 -9.93 -11.15 -6.81
C HIS A 20 -8.49 -11.10 -6.32
N VAL A 21 -7.96 -9.90 -6.06
CA VAL A 21 -6.56 -9.69 -5.72
C VAL A 21 -6.44 -9.04 -4.35
N TRP A 22 -5.63 -9.62 -3.50
CA TRP A 22 -5.10 -8.97 -2.30
C TRP A 22 -3.61 -8.68 -2.53
N CYS A 23 -3.29 -7.41 -2.74
CA CYS A 23 -1.94 -6.95 -3.00
C CYS A 23 -1.30 -6.42 -1.71
N GLU A 24 -0.05 -6.77 -1.48
CA GLU A 24 0.73 -6.20 -0.39
C GLU A 24 1.03 -4.71 -0.62
N LYS A 25 1.36 -4.02 0.47
CA LYS A 25 1.88 -2.65 0.40
C LYS A 25 3.36 -2.70 -0.08
N SER A 26 3.83 -1.75 -0.80
CA SER A 26 3.17 -0.64 -1.46
C SER A 26 2.45 -1.14 -2.70
N MET A 27 1.34 -0.50 -3.09
CA MET A 27 0.49 -0.97 -4.19
C MET A 27 1.27 -1.18 -5.49
N ALA A 28 2.10 -0.20 -5.87
CA ALA A 28 2.85 -0.19 -7.13
C ALA A 28 4.11 0.67 -6.99
N MET A 29 4.94 0.71 -8.01
CA MET A 29 6.14 1.55 -8.07
C MET A 29 5.80 3.02 -8.26
N ASP A 30 4.71 3.32 -8.97
CA ASP A 30 4.24 4.69 -9.25
C ASP A 30 2.72 4.75 -9.44
N ALA A 31 2.21 5.96 -9.65
CA ALA A 31 0.78 6.21 -9.84
C ALA A 31 0.24 5.64 -11.16
N ALA A 32 1.05 5.57 -12.21
CA ALA A 32 0.63 5.02 -13.50
C ALA A 32 0.43 3.50 -13.39
N GLU A 33 1.33 2.81 -12.72
CA GLU A 33 1.19 1.38 -12.43
C GLU A 33 -0.04 1.10 -11.55
N ALA A 34 -0.23 1.89 -10.48
CA ALA A 34 -1.39 1.77 -9.61
C ALA A 34 -2.71 1.94 -10.40
N ARG A 35 -2.76 2.93 -11.29
CA ARG A 35 -3.92 3.14 -12.17
C ARG A 35 -4.18 1.93 -13.06
N ALA A 36 -3.14 1.41 -13.71
CA ALA A 36 -3.26 0.22 -14.57
C ALA A 36 -3.80 -1.00 -13.82
N MET A 37 -3.40 -1.19 -12.54
CA MET A 37 -3.93 -2.27 -11.71
C MET A 37 -5.42 -2.09 -11.39
N ILE A 38 -5.84 -0.86 -11.07
CA ILE A 38 -7.24 -0.52 -10.82
C ILE A 38 -8.08 -0.78 -12.08
N ASP A 39 -7.65 -0.23 -13.21
CA ASP A 39 -8.37 -0.34 -14.48
C ASP A 39 -8.54 -1.81 -14.92
N ALA A 40 -7.49 -2.62 -14.79
CA ALA A 40 -7.53 -4.04 -15.09
C ALA A 40 -8.54 -4.78 -14.20
N CYS A 41 -8.53 -4.52 -12.89
CA CYS A 41 -9.49 -5.15 -11.99
C CYS A 41 -10.94 -4.73 -12.28
N GLN A 42 -11.17 -3.46 -12.60
CA GLN A 42 -12.48 -2.96 -13.01
C GLN A 42 -12.95 -3.61 -14.32
N GLN A 43 -12.09 -3.68 -15.34
CA GLN A 43 -12.38 -4.29 -16.63
C GLN A 43 -12.80 -5.75 -16.49
N HIS A 44 -12.11 -6.49 -15.62
CA HIS A 44 -12.41 -7.90 -15.37
C HIS A 44 -13.45 -8.12 -14.27
N ARG A 45 -14.03 -7.04 -13.69
CA ARG A 45 -15.04 -7.09 -12.60
C ARG A 45 -14.59 -7.90 -11.39
N VAL A 46 -13.33 -7.75 -11.03
CA VAL A 46 -12.73 -8.34 -9.83
C VAL A 46 -12.36 -7.27 -8.81
N GLN A 47 -12.27 -7.67 -7.55
CA GLN A 47 -11.89 -6.78 -6.46
C GLN A 47 -10.37 -6.69 -6.33
N LEU A 48 -9.87 -5.49 -6.04
CA LEU A 48 -8.49 -5.24 -5.66
C LEU A 48 -8.48 -4.63 -4.26
N ALA A 49 -7.83 -5.29 -3.33
CA ALA A 49 -7.57 -4.77 -1.97
C ALA A 49 -6.07 -4.66 -1.73
N ILE A 50 -5.67 -3.63 -0.98
CA ILE A 50 -4.27 -3.38 -0.64
C ILE A 50 -4.07 -3.59 0.86
N GLY A 51 -3.00 -4.27 1.24
CA GLY A 51 -2.68 -4.64 2.61
C GLY A 51 -2.15 -3.50 3.49
N TYR A 52 -2.80 -2.32 3.46
CA TYR A 52 -2.48 -1.20 4.36
C TYR A 52 -3.10 -1.45 5.75
N ARG A 53 -2.50 -2.36 6.51
CA ARG A 53 -3.01 -2.81 7.81
C ARG A 53 -3.29 -1.67 8.80
N MET A 54 -2.52 -0.59 8.74
CA MET A 54 -2.69 0.55 9.65
C MET A 54 -4.05 1.24 9.50
N GLN A 55 -4.70 1.16 8.36
CA GLN A 55 -6.07 1.67 8.19
C GLN A 55 -7.11 0.93 9.02
N HIS A 56 -6.82 -0.30 9.42
CA HIS A 56 -7.72 -1.16 10.18
C HIS A 56 -7.28 -1.32 11.65
N GLU A 57 -6.20 -0.64 12.05
CA GLU A 57 -5.70 -0.67 13.41
C GLU A 57 -6.54 0.26 14.29
N PRO A 58 -7.03 -0.20 15.47
CA PRO A 58 -8.00 0.56 16.28
C PRO A 58 -7.52 1.96 16.70
N ASN A 59 -6.25 2.13 17.08
CA ASN A 59 -5.73 3.44 17.45
C ASN A 59 -5.68 4.40 16.25
N THR A 60 -5.31 3.90 15.06
CA THR A 60 -5.35 4.69 13.84
C THR A 60 -6.77 5.12 13.50
N GLN A 61 -7.75 4.23 13.61
CA GLN A 61 -9.15 4.56 13.42
C GLN A 61 -9.66 5.59 14.42
N ALA A 62 -9.27 5.50 15.69
CA ALA A 62 -9.61 6.50 16.70
C ALA A 62 -9.02 7.88 16.38
N VAL A 63 -7.77 7.94 15.91
CA VAL A 63 -7.15 9.21 15.47
C VAL A 63 -7.84 9.77 14.25
N MET A 64 -8.22 8.94 13.28
CA MET A 64 -8.97 9.37 12.10
C MET A 64 -10.34 9.94 12.48
N ALA A 65 -11.09 9.24 13.34
CA ALA A 65 -12.38 9.71 13.84
C ALA A 65 -12.26 11.04 14.61
N LEU A 66 -11.22 11.21 15.42
CA LEU A 66 -10.92 12.46 16.10
C LEU A 66 -10.66 13.60 15.10
N ALA A 67 -9.87 13.34 14.06
CA ALA A 67 -9.57 14.33 13.03
C ALA A 67 -10.83 14.74 12.22
N GLU A 68 -11.69 13.78 11.91
CA GLU A 68 -12.95 14.00 11.17
C GLU A 68 -13.99 14.77 11.99
N SER A 69 -14.17 14.41 13.28
CA SER A 69 -15.12 15.06 14.18
C SER A 69 -14.75 16.50 14.56
N ARG A 70 -13.47 16.86 14.40
CA ARG A 70 -12.93 18.21 14.63
C ARG A 70 -13.33 18.84 15.99
N PRO A 71 -13.24 18.13 17.12
CA PRO A 71 -13.72 18.65 18.42
C PRO A 71 -12.96 19.88 18.89
N PHE A 72 -11.76 20.11 18.37
CA PHE A 72 -10.89 21.26 18.68
C PHE A 72 -10.81 22.23 17.48
N GLY A 73 -11.73 22.14 16.52
CA GLY A 73 -11.76 22.98 15.33
C GLY A 73 -10.94 22.40 14.15
N ARG A 74 -10.60 23.29 13.20
CA ARG A 74 -9.91 22.88 11.98
C ARG A 74 -8.48 22.43 12.25
N LEU A 75 -8.12 21.25 11.74
CA LEU A 75 -6.74 20.76 11.75
C LEU A 75 -5.80 21.75 11.04
N ARG A 76 -4.75 22.18 11.72
CA ARG A 76 -3.79 23.19 11.24
C ARG A 76 -2.42 22.61 10.95
N HIS A 77 -2.02 21.63 11.72
CA HIS A 77 -0.71 21.02 11.62
C HIS A 77 -0.77 19.55 12.03
N ILE A 78 -0.08 18.71 11.29
CA ILE A 78 0.17 17.30 11.63
C ILE A 78 1.67 17.08 11.68
N ARG A 79 2.15 16.51 12.77
CA ARG A 79 3.49 15.94 12.85
C ARG A 79 3.35 14.44 13.13
N ALA A 80 3.89 13.62 12.25
CA ALA A 80 3.92 12.18 12.42
C ALA A 80 5.35 11.67 12.22
N GLU A 81 5.79 10.81 13.10
CA GLU A 81 7.11 10.19 13.06
C GLU A 81 6.90 8.68 13.18
N ALA A 82 7.50 7.92 12.27
CA ALA A 82 7.53 6.47 12.33
C ALA A 82 8.93 6.00 11.99
N GLY A 83 9.47 5.13 12.78
CA GLY A 83 10.78 4.57 12.57
C GLY A 83 10.89 3.20 13.23
N PHE A 84 11.84 2.45 12.78
CA PHE A 84 12.23 1.19 13.40
C PHE A 84 13.74 1.00 13.23
N HIS A 85 14.32 0.29 14.16
CA HIS A 85 15.71 -0.12 14.04
C HIS A 85 15.76 -1.26 13.00
N GLY A 86 16.20 -0.93 11.81
CA GLY A 86 16.21 -1.88 10.70
C GLY A 86 17.60 -2.00 10.08
N PHE A 87 17.84 -3.14 9.47
CA PHE A 87 19.07 -3.45 8.75
C PHE A 87 20.30 -3.81 9.58
N ASP A 88 20.24 -3.85 10.91
CA ASP A 88 21.32 -4.42 11.71
C ASP A 88 21.46 -5.91 11.41
N GLY A 89 22.56 -6.29 10.80
CA GLY A 89 22.83 -7.67 10.37
C GLY A 89 22.07 -8.14 9.13
N ALA A 90 21.25 -7.32 8.51
CA ALA A 90 20.65 -7.66 7.23
C ALA A 90 21.67 -7.57 6.10
N SER A 91 21.66 -8.53 5.19
CA SER A 91 22.43 -8.45 3.97
C SER A 91 22.11 -7.16 3.21
N ARG A 92 23.11 -6.43 2.75
CA ARG A 92 22.92 -5.26 1.89
C ARG A 92 22.37 -5.65 0.51
N ASP A 93 22.41 -6.92 0.17
CA ASP A 93 21.81 -7.48 -1.05
C ASP A 93 20.33 -7.80 -0.82
N THR A 94 19.54 -6.75 -0.60
CA THR A 94 18.09 -6.86 -0.50
C THR A 94 17.44 -6.02 -1.58
N TRP A 95 16.40 -6.56 -2.21
CA TRP A 95 15.61 -5.84 -3.21
C TRP A 95 15.04 -4.50 -2.69
N ARG A 96 14.88 -4.37 -1.37
CA ARG A 96 14.38 -3.14 -0.72
C ARG A 96 15.35 -1.96 -0.81
N LEU A 97 16.63 -2.21 -1.08
CA LEU A 97 17.64 -1.17 -1.28
C LEU A 97 17.91 -0.90 -2.76
N ASP A 98 17.23 -1.59 -3.65
CA ASP A 98 17.34 -1.42 -5.09
C ASP A 98 16.15 -0.57 -5.58
N ALA A 99 16.40 0.68 -5.98
CA ALA A 99 15.37 1.62 -6.44
C ALA A 99 14.58 1.13 -7.67
N ALA A 100 15.11 0.18 -8.44
CA ALA A 100 14.40 -0.40 -9.57
C ALA A 100 13.44 -1.53 -9.18
N ARG A 101 13.49 -2.02 -7.95
CA ARG A 101 12.77 -3.21 -7.48
C ARG A 101 11.86 -2.97 -6.28
N GLY A 102 12.05 -1.87 -5.54
CA GLY A 102 11.32 -1.64 -4.29
C GLY A 102 11.08 -0.22 -3.89
#